data_bb96d1fdb4461aee4d4707964ac36595
#
_entry.id   bb96d1fdb4461aee4d4707964ac36595
#
_cell.length_a   1.000
_cell.length_b   1.000
_cell.length_c   1.000
_cell.angle_alpha   90.00
_cell.angle_beta   90.00
_cell.angle_gamma   90.00
#
_symmetry.space_group_name_H-M   'P 1'
#
loop_
_entity.id
_entity.type
_entity.pdbx_description
1 polymer ?
#
loop_
_entity_poly.entity_id
_entity_poly.type
_entity_poly.pdbx_seq_one_letter_code
_entity_poly.pdbx_strand_id
1 'polypeptide(L)'
;MNNMTQIFDISEVENGLSLFKEDKPFSDEKELKVYYISDMHLEHHFNYEISIQKQINKIVKDLFSDDFKSDLSMNNLVVLFNGDIADNAEFVSLFFNQFILRWNYVLK
;
A
#
# COMPACT_ATOMS: atom_id res chain seq x y z
N MET A 1 -4.05 13.75 -15.77
CA MET A 1 -2.92 12.86 -15.56
C MET A 1 -2.96 12.24 -14.19
N ASN A 2 -2.55 11.01 -14.10
CA ASN A 2 -2.53 10.33 -12.81
C ASN A 2 -1.36 10.78 -11.97
N ASN A 3 -1.63 10.98 -10.72
CA ASN A 3 -0.57 11.17 -9.75
C ASN A 3 -0.16 9.81 -9.23
N MET A 4 1.13 9.62 -9.15
CA MET A 4 1.67 8.37 -8.68
C MET A 4 2.52 8.63 -7.46
N THR A 5 2.24 7.90 -6.40
CA THR A 5 3.04 7.94 -5.20
C THR A 5 3.67 6.59 -4.97
N GLN A 6 4.98 6.59 -4.95
CA GLN A 6 5.73 5.38 -4.72
C GLN A 6 5.96 5.20 -3.23
N ILE A 7 5.70 4.00 -2.72
CA ILE A 7 5.95 3.69 -1.31
C ILE A 7 7.23 2.87 -1.15
N PHE A 8 7.45 1.89 -2.02
CA PHE A 8 8.63 1.05 -1.92
C PHE A 8 9.46 1.05 -3.19
N ASP A 9 9.05 0.33 -4.22
CA ASP A 9 9.87 0.13 -5.40
C ASP A 9 9.20 0.77 -6.61
N ILE A 10 9.98 1.53 -7.36
CA ILE A 10 9.47 2.25 -8.51
C ILE A 10 9.54 1.44 -9.80
N SER A 11 10.38 0.41 -9.83
CA SER A 11 10.73 -0.22 -11.11
C SER A 11 9.54 -0.84 -11.84
N GLU A 12 8.51 -1.22 -11.13
CA GLU A 12 7.34 -1.88 -11.72
C GLU A 12 6.12 -0.98 -11.81
N VAL A 13 6.25 0.24 -11.37
CA VAL A 13 5.11 1.14 -11.28
C VAL A 13 4.55 1.49 -12.65
N GLU A 14 5.43 1.68 -13.61
CA GLU A 14 4.99 2.11 -14.95
C GLU A 14 4.05 1.09 -15.59
N ASN A 15 4.32 -0.19 -15.41
CA ASN A 15 3.46 -1.23 -15.97
C ASN A 15 2.08 -1.22 -15.34
N GLY A 16 2.04 -1.08 -14.02
CA GLY A 16 0.76 -0.98 -13.32
C GLY A 16 -0.04 0.23 -13.74
N LEU A 17 0.64 1.35 -13.91
CA LEU A 17 -0.02 2.58 -14.29
C LEU A 17 -0.61 2.54 -15.70
N SER A 18 0.01 1.79 -16.59
CA SER A 18 -0.48 1.71 -17.97
C SER A 18 -1.92 1.24 -18.02
N LEU A 19 -2.26 0.28 -17.19
CA LEU A 19 -3.62 -0.26 -17.14
C LEU A 19 -4.62 0.80 -16.73
N PHE A 20 -4.28 1.59 -15.74
CA PHE A 20 -5.21 2.61 -15.26
C PHE A 20 -5.33 3.79 -16.20
N LYS A 21 -4.25 4.13 -16.86
CA LYS A 21 -4.29 5.23 -17.83
C LYS A 21 -5.22 4.92 -18.98
N GLU A 22 -5.21 3.69 -19.45
CA GLU A 22 -6.03 3.31 -20.59
C GLU A 22 -7.49 3.19 -20.25
N ASP A 23 -7.76 2.63 -19.08
CA ASP A 23 -9.14 2.37 -18.68
C ASP A 23 -9.88 3.61 -18.23
N LYS A 24 -9.18 4.53 -17.63
CA LYS A 24 -9.79 5.72 -17.04
C LYS A 24 -11.09 5.40 -16.32
N PRO A 25 -11.06 4.50 -15.37
CA PRO A 25 -12.29 4.05 -14.73
C PRO A 25 -12.93 5.09 -13.83
N PHE A 26 -12.24 6.21 -13.60
CA PHE A 26 -12.69 7.22 -12.67
C PHE A 26 -13.04 8.51 -13.40
N SER A 27 -13.71 9.40 -12.68
CA SER A 27 -14.12 10.68 -13.24
C SER A 27 -12.93 11.47 -13.77
N ASP A 28 -13.12 12.10 -14.92
CA ASP A 28 -12.09 12.97 -15.51
C ASP A 28 -11.79 14.18 -14.65
N GLU A 29 -12.69 14.51 -13.75
CA GLU A 29 -12.53 15.68 -12.89
C GLU A 29 -11.64 15.43 -11.69
N LYS A 30 -11.28 14.17 -11.44
CA LYS A 30 -10.49 13.81 -10.28
C LYS A 30 -9.17 13.20 -10.69
N GLU A 31 -8.13 13.60 -10.00
CA GLU A 31 -6.86 12.94 -10.16
C GLU A 31 -6.90 11.58 -9.47
N LEU A 32 -6.43 10.58 -10.17
CA LEU A 32 -6.28 9.26 -9.59
C LEU A 32 -4.87 9.13 -9.06
N LYS A 33 -4.73 8.81 -7.79
CA LYS A 33 -3.43 8.54 -7.20
C LYS A 33 -3.26 7.05 -7.02
N VAL A 34 -2.16 6.55 -7.49
CA VAL A 34 -1.85 5.13 -7.40
C VAL A 34 -0.67 4.95 -6.47
N TYR A 35 -0.90 4.22 -5.39
CA TYR A 35 0.13 3.84 -4.44
C TYR A 35 0.56 2.42 -4.75
N TYR A 36 1.81 2.25 -5.03
CA TYR A 36 2.34 0.97 -5.46
C TYR A 36 3.25 0.41 -4.39
N ILE A 37 2.91 -0.77 -3.90
CA ILE A 37 3.67 -1.45 -2.86
C ILE A 37 4.20 -2.75 -3.41
N SER A 38 5.52 -2.89 -3.45
CA SER A 38 6.13 -4.11 -3.96
C SER A 38 7.40 -4.44 -3.19
N ASP A 39 7.82 -5.67 -3.30
CA ASP A 39 9.10 -6.16 -2.77
C ASP A 39 9.33 -5.82 -1.31
N MET A 40 8.31 -6.01 -0.50
CA MET A 40 8.41 -5.70 0.93
C MET A 40 9.35 -6.65 1.66
N HIS A 41 9.33 -7.92 1.34
CA HIS A 41 10.19 -8.93 1.98
C HIS A 41 10.21 -8.75 3.49
N LEU A 42 9.05 -8.85 4.10
CA LEU A 42 8.90 -8.55 5.53
C LEU A 42 9.92 -9.24 6.41
N GLU A 43 10.22 -10.49 6.11
CA GLU A 43 11.17 -11.27 6.92
C GLU A 43 12.56 -10.66 6.97
N HIS A 44 12.94 -9.89 5.97
CA HIS A 44 14.25 -9.24 5.93
C HIS A 44 14.35 -8.09 6.94
N HIS A 45 13.22 -7.62 7.43
CA HIS A 45 13.18 -6.48 8.34
C HIS A 45 12.90 -6.86 9.77
N PHE A 46 12.62 -8.15 10.04
CA PHE A 46 12.20 -8.56 11.36
C PHE A 46 13.37 -8.77 12.29
N ASN A 47 13.18 -8.31 13.52
CA ASN A 47 13.96 -8.74 14.65
C ASN A 47 13.14 -9.78 15.39
N TYR A 48 13.57 -11.04 15.32
CA TYR A 48 12.78 -12.14 15.87
C TYR A 48 12.76 -12.21 17.39
N GLU A 49 13.51 -11.35 18.06
CA GLU A 49 13.45 -11.22 19.51
C GLU A 49 12.34 -10.29 19.97
N ILE A 50 11.69 -9.62 19.03
CA ILE A 50 10.60 -8.70 19.30
C ILE A 50 9.33 -9.24 18.67
N SER A 51 8.19 -8.92 19.25
CA SER A 51 6.90 -9.34 18.71
C SER A 51 6.78 -8.99 17.21
N ILE A 52 6.58 -10.02 16.40
CA ILE A 52 6.40 -9.83 14.97
C ILE A 52 5.13 -9.03 14.68
N GLN A 53 4.06 -9.29 15.44
CA GLN A 53 2.82 -8.56 15.25
C GLN A 53 3.01 -7.07 15.49
N LYS A 54 3.79 -6.69 16.49
CA LYS A 54 4.06 -5.29 16.75
C LYS A 54 4.88 -4.65 15.62
N GLN A 55 5.82 -5.40 15.08
CA GLN A 55 6.63 -4.90 13.98
C GLN A 55 5.82 -4.71 12.73
N ILE A 56 4.94 -5.65 12.40
CA ILE A 56 4.05 -5.53 11.25
C ILE A 56 3.10 -4.34 11.44
N ASN A 57 2.57 -4.19 12.65
CA ASN A 57 1.69 -3.08 12.95
C ASN A 57 2.40 -1.73 12.74
N LYS A 58 3.65 -1.65 13.14
CA LYS A 58 4.43 -0.42 12.92
C LYS A 58 4.65 -0.15 11.43
N ILE A 59 4.98 -1.19 10.68
CA ILE A 59 5.17 -1.04 9.23
C ILE A 59 3.89 -0.52 8.58
N VAL A 60 2.76 -1.11 8.93
CA VAL A 60 1.47 -0.68 8.40
C VAL A 60 1.20 0.77 8.79
N LYS A 61 1.45 1.11 10.04
CA LYS A 61 1.25 2.48 10.50
C LYS A 61 2.11 3.47 9.71
N ASP A 62 3.34 3.10 9.42
CA ASP A 62 4.24 3.97 8.66
C ASP A 62 3.79 4.14 7.21
N LEU A 63 3.13 3.14 6.64
CA LEU A 63 2.57 3.26 5.30
C LEU A 63 1.44 4.29 5.24
N PHE A 64 0.73 4.47 6.33
CA PHE A 64 -0.35 5.45 6.40
C PHE A 64 0.21 6.81 6.78
N SER A 65 1.01 7.36 5.87
CA SER A 65 1.53 8.72 6.01
C SER A 65 0.39 9.74 5.97
N ASP A 66 0.70 10.97 6.27
CA ASP A 66 -0.30 12.03 6.22
C ASP A 66 -0.86 12.19 4.81
N ASP A 67 0.01 12.11 3.80
CA ASP A 67 -0.42 12.19 2.41
C ASP A 67 -1.33 11.03 2.04
N PHE A 68 -0.96 9.82 2.44
CA PHE A 68 -1.77 8.64 2.17
C PHE A 68 -3.14 8.76 2.82
N LYS A 69 -3.18 9.18 4.07
CA LYS A 69 -4.45 9.34 4.78
C LYS A 69 -5.33 10.40 4.14
N SER A 70 -4.73 11.48 3.68
CA SER A 70 -5.46 12.53 3.00
C SER A 70 -6.07 12.02 1.69
N ASP A 71 -5.29 11.32 0.90
CA ASP A 71 -5.76 10.77 -0.37
C ASP A 71 -6.87 9.75 -0.15
N LEU A 72 -6.72 8.93 0.89
CA LEU A 72 -7.72 7.93 1.22
C LEU A 72 -9.05 8.59 1.59
N SER A 73 -9.01 9.65 2.39
CA SER A 73 -10.22 10.32 2.82
C SER A 73 -10.94 11.01 1.67
N MET A 74 -10.23 11.33 0.61
CA MET A 74 -10.82 11.94 -0.58
C MET A 74 -11.34 10.93 -1.58
N ASN A 75 -11.21 9.64 -1.28
CA ASN A 75 -11.65 8.54 -2.16
C ASN A 75 -11.04 8.63 -3.55
N ASN A 76 -9.77 8.98 -3.59
CA ASN A 76 -9.09 9.26 -4.85
C ASN A 76 -7.79 8.49 -4.97
N LEU A 77 -7.77 7.29 -4.43
CA LEU A 77 -6.56 6.49 -4.51
C LEU A 77 -6.87 5.02 -4.75
N VAL A 78 -5.88 4.37 -5.33
CA VAL A 78 -5.85 2.94 -5.52
C VAL A 78 -4.52 2.45 -4.96
N VAL A 79 -4.55 1.34 -4.25
CA VAL A 79 -3.33 0.72 -3.74
C VAL A 79 -3.12 -0.59 -4.47
N LEU A 80 -1.97 -0.74 -5.07
CA LEU A 80 -1.59 -1.96 -5.76
C LEU A 80 -0.49 -2.66 -4.97
N PHE A 81 -0.76 -3.90 -4.61
CA PHE A 81 0.26 -4.76 -4.01
C PHE A 81 0.79 -5.69 -5.08
N ASN A 82 2.08 -5.64 -5.32
CA ASN A 82 2.70 -6.45 -6.35
C ASN A 82 3.91 -7.19 -5.80
N GLY A 83 3.91 -8.51 -5.95
CA GLY A 83 5.06 -9.32 -5.61
C GLY A 83 5.23 -9.58 -4.13
N ASP A 84 6.43 -9.78 -3.73
CA ASP A 84 6.82 -10.41 -2.49
C ASP A 84 6.56 -9.56 -1.24
N ILE A 85 5.39 -9.73 -0.66
CA ILE A 85 5.10 -9.13 0.65
C ILE A 85 5.90 -9.85 1.73
N ALA A 86 5.83 -11.18 1.72
CA ALA A 86 6.56 -12.03 2.64
C ALA A 86 6.62 -13.43 2.07
N ASP A 87 7.60 -14.21 2.51
CA ASP A 87 7.70 -15.61 2.11
C ASP A 87 6.71 -16.48 2.87
N ASN A 88 6.42 -16.12 4.09
CA ASN A 88 5.53 -16.88 4.96
C ASN A 88 4.11 -16.33 4.84
N ALA A 89 3.18 -17.21 4.48
CA ALA A 89 1.77 -16.83 4.29
C ALA A 89 1.15 -16.24 5.56
N GLU A 90 1.60 -16.68 6.73
CA GLU A 90 1.10 -16.15 7.99
C GLU A 90 1.43 -14.66 8.12
N PHE A 91 2.62 -14.26 7.72
CA PHE A 91 3.01 -12.85 7.78
C PHE A 91 2.26 -12.02 6.75
N VAL A 92 1.99 -12.58 5.59
CA VAL A 92 1.15 -11.93 4.58
C VAL A 92 -0.24 -11.66 5.17
N SER A 93 -0.83 -12.67 5.79
CA SER A 93 -2.14 -12.54 6.43
C SER A 93 -2.14 -11.47 7.52
N LEU A 94 -1.13 -11.49 8.38
CA LEU A 94 -1.01 -10.50 9.44
C LEU A 94 -0.90 -9.10 8.87
N PHE A 95 -0.10 -8.94 7.83
CA PHE A 95 0.07 -7.64 7.21
C PHE A 95 -1.27 -7.11 6.66
N PHE A 96 -1.95 -7.92 5.86
CA PHE A 96 -3.20 -7.46 5.25
C PHE A 96 -4.29 -7.23 6.28
N ASN A 97 -4.36 -8.05 7.32
CA ASN A 97 -5.33 -7.82 8.38
C ASN A 97 -5.10 -6.48 9.06
N GLN A 98 -3.85 -6.16 9.37
CA GLN A 98 -3.52 -4.89 9.99
C GLN A 98 -3.76 -3.73 9.03
N PHE A 99 -3.44 -3.93 7.75
CA PHE A 99 -3.66 -2.90 6.75
C PHE A 99 -5.14 -2.56 6.62
N ILE A 100 -5.99 -3.56 6.53
CA ILE A 100 -7.44 -3.36 6.40
C ILE A 100 -8.02 -2.70 7.64
N LEU A 101 -7.58 -3.11 8.82
CA LEU A 101 -8.02 -2.49 10.06
C LEU A 101 -7.67 -1.00 10.10
N ARG A 102 -6.45 -0.66 9.70
CA ARG A 102 -6.03 0.74 9.68
C ARG A 102 -6.79 1.54 8.64
N TRP A 103 -7.00 0.94 7.48
CA TRP A 103 -7.79 1.55 6.40
C TRP A 103 -9.17 1.93 6.90
N ASN A 104 -9.86 0.99 7.53
CA ASN A 104 -11.20 1.23 8.05
C ASN A 104 -11.19 2.26 9.16
N TYR A 105 -10.17 2.25 9.99
CA TYR A 105 -10.04 3.22 11.06
C TYR A 105 -9.92 4.64 10.52
N VAL A 106 -9.11 4.83 9.50
CA VAL A 106 -8.89 6.15 8.90
C VAL A 106 -10.14 6.67 8.21
N LEU A 107 -10.94 5.79 7.62
CA LEU A 107 -12.14 6.19 6.91
C LEU A 107 -13.30 6.62 7.83
N LYS A 108 -13.20 6.35 9.09
CA LYS A 108 -14.25 6.78 10.02
C LYS A 108 -14.19 8.31 10.36
#